data_dfa13047ac478158fae7a9c19eb34724
#
_entry.id   dfa13047ac478158fae7a9c19eb34724
#
_cell.length_a   1.000
_cell.length_b   1.000
_cell.length_c   1.000
_cell.angle_alpha   90.00
_cell.angle_beta   90.00
_cell.angle_gamma   90.00
#
_symmetry.space_group_name_H-M   'P 1'
#
loop_
_entity.id
_entity.type
_entity.pdbx_description
1 polymer ?
#
loop_
_entity_poly.entity_id
_entity_poly.type
_entity_poly.pdbx_seq_one_letter_code
_entity_poly.pdbx_strand_id
1 'polypeptide(L)'
;MLKGKKIVLGITGSIAAYKACYIIRGLIKAGAEVQVVITPAGKEFITPITLSALTHKPVVSEFFSQRDGTWNSHVDLGLWADAMLIAPCTASTIGKMANGIADNMLITTYLSMKAPVIIAPAMDLDMFAHPSTQRNLATLQEYGNTIIEPQSGFLASGLEGKGRMEDPEVIVNFMNDFFERQENGGKTSNLRGKKIMITAGPTYEKIDPVRFIGNYSSGKMGFALAEECARRGAIVTLISGPVVIECSNKVKRIDVESCEQMHEAAVREFKDQDAAILCAAVADFKPENIAEKKIKRGKEDLVLRLLPTQDIAASLGRLKKSGQKLVGFALETNDEETNAVKKLHKKNFDFIVLNSTRNKGTTFQSDFNKISIISENEKKDFAKKPKDEVAKDIIDEMELLFES
;
A
#
# COMPACT_ATOMS: atom_id res chain seq x y z
N MET A 1 8.04 -3.94 0.88
CA MET A 1 8.03 -4.99 -0.19
C MET A 1 8.75 -6.23 0.30
N LEU A 2 8.14 -7.41 0.09
CA LEU A 2 8.73 -8.68 0.56
C LEU A 2 9.72 -9.30 -0.45
N LYS A 3 9.94 -8.68 -1.61
CA LYS A 3 10.82 -9.24 -2.65
C LYS A 3 12.25 -9.39 -2.14
N GLY A 4 12.73 -10.66 -2.12
CA GLY A 4 14.07 -11.01 -1.65
C GLY A 4 14.23 -11.10 -0.13
N LYS A 5 13.18 -10.81 0.65
CA LYS A 5 13.21 -10.94 2.12
C LYS A 5 13.15 -12.40 2.55
N LYS A 6 13.95 -12.75 3.52
CA LYS A 6 14.11 -14.10 4.07
C LYS A 6 13.34 -14.22 5.38
N ILE A 7 12.30 -15.05 5.40
CA ILE A 7 11.40 -15.18 6.55
C ILE A 7 11.47 -16.59 7.12
N VAL A 8 11.80 -16.70 8.39
CA VAL A 8 11.58 -17.93 9.15
C VAL A 8 10.13 -17.95 9.62
N LEU A 9 9.34 -18.93 9.17
CA LEU A 9 7.96 -19.12 9.60
C LEU A 9 7.89 -20.24 10.64
N GLY A 10 7.62 -19.87 11.89
CA GLY A 10 7.35 -20.78 13.00
C GLY A 10 5.91 -21.23 13.03
N ILE A 11 5.66 -22.55 13.11
CA ILE A 11 4.30 -23.12 13.18
C ILE A 11 4.16 -23.95 14.44
N THR A 12 3.13 -23.68 15.23
CA THR A 12 2.88 -24.36 16.50
C THR A 12 1.57 -25.16 16.51
N GLY A 13 1.35 -25.99 17.53
CA GLY A 13 0.25 -26.94 17.64
C GLY A 13 -1.10 -26.27 17.92
N SER A 14 -1.75 -25.79 16.88
CA SER A 14 -3.09 -25.20 16.91
C SER A 14 -3.87 -25.61 15.67
N ILE A 15 -5.19 -25.70 15.79
CA ILE A 15 -6.06 -25.89 14.63
C ILE A 15 -5.82 -24.80 13.56
N ALA A 16 -5.43 -23.59 13.96
CA ALA A 16 -5.10 -22.50 13.04
C ALA A 16 -3.85 -22.78 12.18
N ALA A 17 -3.10 -23.87 12.39
CA ALA A 17 -1.94 -24.25 11.58
C ALA A 17 -2.27 -24.42 10.09
N TYR A 18 -3.51 -24.79 9.73
CA TYR A 18 -3.92 -24.84 8.31
C TYR A 18 -3.79 -23.50 7.60
N LYS A 19 -3.97 -22.37 8.32
CA LYS A 19 -3.82 -21.02 7.78
C LYS A 19 -2.37 -20.74 7.36
N ALA A 20 -1.37 -21.43 7.89
CA ALA A 20 0.03 -21.26 7.50
C ALA A 20 0.26 -21.53 6.01
N CYS A 21 -0.51 -22.42 5.39
CA CYS A 21 -0.43 -22.67 3.94
C CYS A 21 -0.77 -21.41 3.14
N TYR A 22 -1.78 -20.65 3.55
CA TYR A 22 -2.17 -19.41 2.89
C TYR A 22 -1.14 -18.31 3.15
N ILE A 23 -0.59 -18.25 4.37
CA ILE A 23 0.49 -17.30 4.72
C ILE A 23 1.72 -17.59 3.85
N ILE A 24 2.18 -18.84 3.74
CA ILE A 24 3.31 -19.23 2.89
C ILE A 24 3.08 -18.78 1.44
N ARG A 25 1.92 -19.11 0.87
CA ARG A 25 1.59 -18.72 -0.51
C ARG A 25 1.56 -17.22 -0.70
N GLY A 26 0.99 -16.48 0.26
CA GLY A 26 0.95 -15.01 0.23
C GLY A 26 2.36 -14.38 0.28
N LEU A 27 3.22 -14.85 1.20
CA LEU A 27 4.60 -14.39 1.34
C LEU A 27 5.43 -14.68 0.08
N ILE A 28 5.35 -15.90 -0.46
CA ILE A 28 6.07 -16.29 -1.68
C ILE A 28 5.56 -15.49 -2.90
N LYS A 29 4.23 -15.31 -3.04
CA LYS A 29 3.64 -14.49 -4.11
C LYS A 29 4.11 -13.03 -4.03
N ALA A 30 4.35 -12.51 -2.82
CA ALA A 30 4.92 -11.19 -2.58
C ALA A 30 6.45 -11.14 -2.78
N GLY A 31 7.09 -12.27 -3.13
CA GLY A 31 8.52 -12.38 -3.46
C GLY A 31 9.44 -12.72 -2.30
N ALA A 32 8.90 -13.12 -1.14
CA ALA A 32 9.70 -13.58 -0.01
C ALA A 32 10.23 -15.00 -0.20
N GLU A 33 11.35 -15.30 0.45
CA GLU A 33 11.90 -16.61 0.63
C GLU A 33 11.51 -17.14 2.03
N VAL A 34 10.81 -18.27 2.11
CA VAL A 34 10.26 -18.78 3.37
C VAL A 34 10.96 -20.07 3.79
N GLN A 35 11.42 -20.12 5.03
CA GLN A 35 11.92 -21.33 5.68
C GLN A 35 11.00 -21.69 6.85
N VAL A 36 10.42 -22.86 6.83
CA VAL A 36 9.50 -23.31 7.89
C VAL A 36 10.25 -24.02 9.01
N VAL A 37 9.91 -23.63 10.26
CA VAL A 37 10.28 -24.33 11.49
C VAL A 37 9.00 -24.72 12.22
N ILE A 38 8.77 -26.00 12.47
CA ILE A 38 7.53 -26.50 13.08
C ILE A 38 7.81 -27.22 14.41
N THR A 39 6.95 -26.99 15.40
CA THR A 39 7.03 -27.72 16.66
C THR A 39 6.54 -29.15 16.50
N PRO A 40 6.93 -30.10 17.39
CA PRO A 40 6.39 -31.47 17.40
C PRO A 40 4.84 -31.45 17.40
N ALA A 41 4.22 -30.67 18.27
CA ALA A 41 2.76 -30.51 18.30
C ALA A 41 2.17 -29.91 17.01
N GLY A 42 2.92 -29.07 16.30
CA GLY A 42 2.48 -28.50 15.02
C GLY A 42 2.31 -29.54 13.93
N LYS A 43 3.14 -30.61 13.95
CA LYS A 43 3.07 -31.72 12.98
C LYS A 43 1.78 -32.54 13.08
N GLU A 44 1.11 -32.53 14.23
CA GLU A 44 -0.19 -33.19 14.42
C GLU A 44 -1.34 -32.46 13.69
N PHE A 45 -1.19 -31.15 13.42
CA PHE A 45 -2.22 -30.33 12.75
C PHE A 45 -1.95 -30.14 11.27
N ILE A 46 -0.68 -30.17 10.85
CA ILE A 46 -0.28 -30.01 9.46
C ILE A 46 1.02 -30.76 9.17
N THR A 47 1.05 -31.46 8.05
CA THR A 47 2.19 -32.30 7.75
C THR A 47 3.37 -31.54 7.16
N PRO A 48 4.62 -31.90 7.47
CA PRO A 48 5.81 -31.31 6.84
C PRO A 48 5.80 -31.44 5.31
N ILE A 49 5.20 -32.51 4.75
CA ILE A 49 5.09 -32.72 3.30
C ILE A 49 4.31 -31.58 2.65
N THR A 50 3.17 -31.19 3.23
CA THR A 50 2.36 -30.07 2.72
C THR A 50 3.16 -28.77 2.70
N LEU A 51 3.88 -28.49 3.76
CA LEU A 51 4.65 -27.25 3.92
C LEU A 51 5.88 -27.22 3.01
N SER A 52 6.59 -28.35 2.87
CA SER A 52 7.75 -28.44 1.97
C SER A 52 7.34 -28.33 0.49
N ALA A 53 6.19 -28.89 0.11
CA ALA A 53 5.66 -28.75 -1.24
C ALA A 53 5.35 -27.29 -1.60
N LEU A 54 4.93 -26.47 -0.63
CA LEU A 54 4.64 -25.04 -0.84
C LEU A 54 5.88 -24.17 -0.87
N THR A 55 6.90 -24.49 -0.03
CA THR A 55 8.12 -23.68 0.09
C THR A 55 9.25 -24.15 -0.83
N HIS A 56 9.16 -25.36 -1.38
CA HIS A 56 10.23 -26.08 -2.06
C HIS A 56 11.50 -26.23 -1.20
N LYS A 57 11.33 -26.26 0.12
CA LYS A 57 12.41 -26.42 1.10
C LYS A 57 12.05 -27.49 2.14
N PRO A 58 13.05 -28.17 2.72
CA PRO A 58 12.83 -29.03 3.88
C PRO A 58 12.23 -28.25 5.05
N VAL A 59 11.30 -28.88 5.75
CA VAL A 59 10.75 -28.35 7.00
C VAL A 59 11.64 -28.74 8.16
N VAL A 60 12.05 -27.79 8.96
CA VAL A 60 12.90 -28.04 10.14
C VAL A 60 12.00 -28.26 11.36
N SER A 61 12.16 -29.39 12.04
CA SER A 61 11.41 -29.72 13.26
C SER A 61 12.27 -30.25 14.39
N GLU A 62 13.39 -30.88 14.05
CA GLU A 62 14.29 -31.54 14.99
C GLU A 62 15.69 -30.97 14.88
N PHE A 63 16.48 -31.06 15.96
CA PHE A 63 17.88 -30.63 15.96
C PHE A 63 18.75 -31.54 15.06
N PHE A 64 18.46 -32.83 15.03
CA PHE A 64 19.21 -33.81 14.26
C PHE A 64 18.34 -34.40 13.17
N SER A 65 18.79 -34.29 11.92
CA SER A 65 18.09 -34.86 10.77
C SER A 65 18.30 -36.37 10.62
N GLN A 66 19.48 -36.86 10.98
CA GLN A 66 19.89 -38.27 10.96
C GLN A 66 20.81 -38.56 12.15
N ARG A 67 21.16 -39.85 12.36
CA ARG A 67 22.09 -40.26 13.43
C ARG A 67 23.56 -40.29 12.97
N ASP A 68 23.89 -39.60 11.93
CA ASP A 68 25.21 -39.49 11.28
C ASP A 68 26.02 -38.25 11.69
N GLY A 69 25.49 -37.44 12.64
CA GLY A 69 26.11 -36.21 13.07
C GLY A 69 25.64 -34.99 12.30
N THR A 70 24.78 -35.11 11.27
CA THR A 70 24.14 -33.97 10.61
C THR A 70 23.09 -33.37 11.52
N TRP A 71 23.12 -32.05 11.66
CA TRP A 71 22.22 -31.28 12.53
C TRP A 71 21.69 -30.02 11.84
N ASN A 72 20.52 -29.59 12.26
CA ASN A 72 19.92 -28.35 11.82
C ASN A 72 20.41 -27.20 12.69
N SER A 73 21.13 -26.28 12.12
CA SER A 73 21.68 -25.14 12.87
C SER A 73 20.62 -24.08 13.09
N HIS A 74 20.20 -23.90 14.34
CA HIS A 74 19.31 -22.80 14.74
C HIS A 74 20.01 -21.44 14.63
N VAL A 75 21.34 -21.41 14.79
CA VAL A 75 22.14 -20.19 14.62
C VAL A 75 22.14 -19.72 13.17
N ASP A 76 22.31 -20.67 12.21
CA ASP A 76 22.29 -20.32 10.79
C ASP A 76 20.92 -19.79 10.37
N LEU A 77 19.82 -20.34 10.91
CA LEU A 77 18.48 -19.81 10.68
C LEU A 77 18.33 -18.39 11.25
N GLY A 78 18.88 -18.13 12.44
CA GLY A 78 18.86 -16.83 13.08
C GLY A 78 19.68 -15.76 12.33
N LEU A 79 20.77 -16.18 11.65
CA LEU A 79 21.61 -15.32 10.83
C LEU A 79 21.06 -15.14 9.41
N TRP A 80 20.36 -16.13 8.87
CA TRP A 80 19.80 -16.12 7.53
C TRP A 80 18.58 -15.23 7.41
N ALA A 81 17.76 -15.13 8.47
CA ALA A 81 16.45 -14.49 8.44
C ALA A 81 16.53 -12.96 8.50
N ASP A 82 15.71 -12.28 7.70
CA ASP A 82 15.40 -10.86 7.84
C ASP A 82 14.26 -10.61 8.84
N ALA A 83 13.41 -11.63 9.10
CA ALA A 83 12.39 -11.64 10.15
C ALA A 83 12.00 -13.07 10.52
N MET A 84 11.48 -13.25 11.74
CA MET A 84 10.79 -14.47 12.16
C MET A 84 9.32 -14.18 12.39
N LEU A 85 8.43 -14.91 11.73
CA LEU A 85 6.99 -14.88 11.93
C LEU A 85 6.56 -16.19 12.60
N ILE A 86 5.90 -16.14 13.76
CA ILE A 86 5.34 -17.33 14.43
C ILE A 86 3.82 -17.28 14.29
N ALA A 87 3.28 -18.09 13.38
CA ALA A 87 1.86 -18.09 13.02
C ALA A 87 1.38 -19.50 12.62
N PRO A 88 0.52 -20.14 13.43
CA PRO A 88 0.02 -19.70 14.73
C PRO A 88 1.04 -19.81 15.85
N CYS A 89 0.86 -18.96 16.90
CA CYS A 89 1.62 -19.04 18.14
C CYS A 89 0.67 -19.38 19.32
N THR A 90 0.82 -20.58 19.90
CA THR A 90 -0.01 -21.03 21.02
C THR A 90 0.42 -20.46 22.36
N ALA A 91 -0.47 -20.48 23.36
CA ALA A 91 -0.18 -20.07 24.73
C ALA A 91 1.03 -20.80 25.31
N SER A 92 1.20 -22.10 25.02
CA SER A 92 2.37 -22.90 25.43
C SER A 92 3.65 -22.32 24.83
N THR A 93 3.67 -22.02 23.55
CA THR A 93 4.84 -21.43 22.88
C THR A 93 5.14 -20.04 23.41
N ILE A 94 4.13 -19.18 23.58
CA ILE A 94 4.25 -17.85 24.18
C ILE A 94 4.89 -17.93 25.58
N GLY A 95 4.39 -18.86 26.41
CA GLY A 95 4.95 -19.08 27.76
C GLY A 95 6.41 -19.52 27.74
N LYS A 96 6.77 -20.44 26.83
CA LYS A 96 8.16 -20.89 26.68
C LYS A 96 9.09 -19.79 26.17
N MET A 97 8.65 -19.03 25.20
CA MET A 97 9.41 -17.88 24.66
C MET A 97 9.66 -16.84 25.75
N ALA A 98 8.63 -16.46 26.52
CA ALA A 98 8.73 -15.45 27.57
C ALA A 98 9.66 -15.87 28.73
N ASN A 99 9.80 -17.18 28.95
CA ASN A 99 10.61 -17.73 30.03
C ASN A 99 11.91 -18.41 29.55
N GLY A 100 12.26 -18.34 28.27
CA GLY A 100 13.52 -18.87 27.71
C GLY A 100 13.63 -20.40 27.74
N ILE A 101 12.51 -21.15 27.67
CA ILE A 101 12.49 -22.62 27.75
C ILE A 101 12.74 -23.23 26.36
N ALA A 102 14.02 -23.48 26.05
CA ALA A 102 14.48 -23.97 24.74
C ALA A 102 14.36 -25.50 24.59
N ASP A 103 13.15 -26.04 24.66
CA ASP A 103 12.89 -27.48 24.62
C ASP A 103 12.58 -28.06 23.22
N ASN A 104 12.57 -27.23 22.20
CA ASN A 104 12.36 -27.62 20.82
C ASN A 104 13.04 -26.66 19.83
N MET A 105 13.16 -27.10 18.58
CA MET A 105 13.87 -26.38 17.52
C MET A 105 13.32 -24.96 17.29
N LEU A 106 12.00 -24.74 17.38
CA LEU A 106 11.39 -23.43 17.14
C LEU A 106 11.82 -22.43 18.21
N ILE A 107 11.71 -22.79 19.50
CA ILE A 107 12.09 -21.90 20.62
C ILE A 107 13.60 -21.63 20.59
N THR A 108 14.42 -22.64 20.30
CA THR A 108 15.87 -22.45 20.19
C THR A 108 16.22 -21.51 19.04
N THR A 109 15.54 -21.62 17.89
CA THR A 109 15.70 -20.67 16.78
C THR A 109 15.28 -19.26 17.20
N TYR A 110 14.14 -19.13 17.91
CA TYR A 110 13.70 -17.84 18.45
C TYR A 110 14.76 -17.20 19.36
N LEU A 111 15.30 -17.93 20.30
CA LEU A 111 16.33 -17.42 21.23
C LEU A 111 17.65 -17.04 20.54
N SER A 112 17.91 -17.59 19.35
CA SER A 112 19.08 -17.29 18.52
C SER A 112 18.80 -16.23 17.46
N MET A 113 17.54 -15.74 17.35
CA MET A 113 17.13 -14.81 16.32
C MET A 113 17.71 -13.42 16.58
N LYS A 114 18.39 -12.88 15.56
CA LYS A 114 18.86 -11.49 15.56
C LYS A 114 17.90 -10.54 14.82
N ALA A 115 17.12 -11.12 13.91
CA ALA A 115 16.11 -10.39 13.17
C ALA A 115 14.84 -10.16 14.03
N PRO A 116 14.02 -9.16 13.71
CA PRO A 116 12.77 -8.92 14.39
C PRO A 116 11.84 -10.14 14.40
N VAL A 117 11.12 -10.33 15.50
CA VAL A 117 10.18 -11.43 15.67
C VAL A 117 8.75 -10.91 15.76
N ILE A 118 7.88 -11.46 14.93
CA ILE A 118 6.46 -11.15 14.85
C ILE A 118 5.67 -12.37 15.26
N ILE A 119 4.67 -12.20 16.12
CA ILE A 119 3.93 -13.28 16.77
C ILE A 119 2.45 -13.08 16.47
N ALA A 120 1.79 -14.13 15.92
CA ALA A 120 0.35 -14.18 15.69
C ALA A 120 -0.29 -15.20 16.67
N PRO A 121 -0.81 -14.77 17.81
CA PRO A 121 -1.42 -15.64 18.81
C PRO A 121 -2.63 -16.41 18.28
N ALA A 122 -2.80 -17.67 18.74
CA ALA A 122 -3.95 -18.50 18.41
C ALA A 122 -4.28 -19.42 19.59
N MET A 123 -5.42 -19.19 20.25
CA MET A 123 -5.89 -19.97 21.41
C MET A 123 -7.37 -19.70 21.67
N ASP A 124 -7.96 -20.44 22.59
CA ASP A 124 -9.31 -20.17 23.08
C ASP A 124 -9.39 -18.83 23.85
N LEU A 125 -10.59 -18.26 23.94
CA LEU A 125 -10.82 -16.96 24.54
C LEU A 125 -10.38 -16.87 26.01
N ASP A 126 -10.69 -17.90 26.81
CA ASP A 126 -10.33 -17.95 28.24
C ASP A 126 -8.80 -18.08 28.41
N MET A 127 -8.15 -18.86 27.53
CA MET A 127 -6.70 -18.97 27.49
C MET A 127 -6.06 -17.62 27.11
N PHE A 128 -6.65 -16.88 26.19
CA PHE A 128 -6.14 -15.57 25.80
C PHE A 128 -6.32 -14.56 26.93
N ALA A 129 -7.49 -14.54 27.58
CA ALA A 129 -7.77 -13.65 28.70
C ALA A 129 -7.02 -14.01 30.00
N HIS A 130 -6.44 -15.22 30.09
CA HIS A 130 -5.79 -15.68 31.30
C HIS A 130 -4.61 -14.78 31.70
N PRO A 131 -4.50 -14.38 32.99
CA PRO A 131 -3.46 -13.44 33.44
C PRO A 131 -2.03 -13.84 33.07
N SER A 132 -1.71 -15.16 33.08
CA SER A 132 -0.38 -15.65 32.68
C SER A 132 -0.12 -15.41 31.18
N THR A 133 -1.11 -15.59 30.32
CA THR A 133 -0.98 -15.35 28.88
C THR A 133 -0.77 -13.86 28.61
N GLN A 134 -1.57 -13.00 29.24
CA GLN A 134 -1.43 -11.55 29.08
C GLN A 134 -0.07 -11.06 29.58
N ARG A 135 0.39 -11.53 30.75
CA ARG A 135 1.74 -11.23 31.25
C ARG A 135 2.82 -11.69 30.29
N ASN A 136 2.75 -12.92 29.78
CA ASN A 136 3.75 -13.43 28.86
C ASN A 136 3.78 -12.66 27.54
N LEU A 137 2.63 -12.23 27.01
CA LEU A 137 2.56 -11.36 25.84
C LEU A 137 3.20 -10.00 26.10
N ALA A 138 2.92 -9.38 27.26
CA ALA A 138 3.55 -8.12 27.66
C ALA A 138 5.08 -8.28 27.77
N THR A 139 5.56 -9.36 28.41
CA THR A 139 7.00 -9.66 28.51
C THR A 139 7.63 -9.81 27.13
N LEU A 140 6.98 -10.48 26.18
CA LEU A 140 7.48 -10.60 24.82
C LEU A 140 7.54 -9.26 24.09
N GLN A 141 6.58 -8.36 24.34
CA GLN A 141 6.61 -6.99 23.82
C GLN A 141 7.76 -6.19 24.43
N GLU A 142 8.01 -6.31 25.72
CA GLU A 142 9.17 -5.70 26.40
C GLU A 142 10.52 -6.21 25.82
N TYR A 143 10.58 -7.47 25.38
CA TYR A 143 11.74 -8.01 24.64
C TYR A 143 11.86 -7.51 23.20
N GLY A 144 10.94 -6.63 22.74
CA GLY A 144 10.96 -6.05 21.40
C GLY A 144 10.23 -6.89 20.34
N ASN A 145 9.50 -7.94 20.74
CA ASN A 145 8.69 -8.70 19.79
C ASN A 145 7.41 -7.94 19.43
N THR A 146 6.97 -8.08 18.18
CA THR A 146 5.73 -7.48 17.70
C THR A 146 4.58 -8.50 17.77
N ILE A 147 3.48 -8.14 18.41
CA ILE A 147 2.29 -8.99 18.50
C ILE A 147 1.27 -8.52 17.47
N ILE A 148 0.83 -9.43 16.59
CA ILE A 148 -0.36 -9.24 15.75
C ILE A 148 -1.57 -9.63 16.61
N GLU A 149 -2.44 -8.66 16.92
CA GLU A 149 -3.60 -8.91 17.76
C GLU A 149 -4.50 -9.98 17.15
N PRO A 150 -4.94 -10.98 17.96
CA PRO A 150 -5.89 -11.95 17.48
C PRO A 150 -7.27 -11.32 17.27
N GLN A 151 -8.03 -11.86 16.32
CA GLN A 151 -9.39 -11.44 16.04
C GLN A 151 -10.39 -11.93 17.10
N SER A 152 -11.52 -11.22 17.18
CA SER A 152 -12.74 -11.72 17.81
C SER A 152 -13.61 -12.45 16.79
N GLY A 153 -14.25 -13.53 17.19
CA GLY A 153 -15.16 -14.30 16.36
C GLY A 153 -15.34 -15.73 16.85
N PHE A 154 -15.98 -16.57 16.04
CA PHE A 154 -16.18 -17.99 16.38
C PHE A 154 -14.85 -18.73 16.45
N LEU A 155 -14.64 -19.45 17.54
CA LEU A 155 -13.50 -20.30 17.84
C LEU A 155 -13.82 -21.76 17.54
N ALA A 156 -12.82 -22.60 17.43
CA ALA A 156 -13.01 -24.05 17.21
C ALA A 156 -13.73 -24.76 18.36
N SER A 157 -13.72 -24.17 19.55
CA SER A 157 -14.49 -24.62 20.72
C SER A 157 -16.00 -24.38 20.60
N GLY A 158 -16.45 -23.61 19.58
CA GLY A 158 -17.84 -23.17 19.45
C GLY A 158 -18.18 -21.93 20.25
N LEU A 159 -17.21 -21.37 20.99
CA LEU A 159 -17.35 -20.11 21.72
C LEU A 159 -17.06 -18.93 20.80
N GLU A 160 -17.56 -17.74 21.14
CA GLU A 160 -17.29 -16.50 20.43
C GLU A 160 -16.51 -15.53 21.32
N GLY A 161 -15.37 -15.06 20.82
CA GLY A 161 -14.50 -14.14 21.57
C GLY A 161 -13.16 -13.89 20.93
N LYS A 162 -12.27 -13.17 21.64
CA LYS A 162 -10.93 -12.83 21.21
C LYS A 162 -9.98 -14.00 21.44
N GLY A 163 -9.20 -14.41 20.43
CA GLY A 163 -8.23 -15.50 20.52
C GLY A 163 -7.97 -16.19 19.17
N ARG A 164 -8.83 -15.92 18.19
CA ARG A 164 -8.69 -16.43 16.83
C ARG A 164 -7.48 -15.77 16.13
N MET A 165 -6.56 -16.57 15.60
CA MET A 165 -5.45 -16.04 14.82
C MET A 165 -5.95 -15.14 13.68
N GLU A 166 -5.29 -14.00 13.49
CA GLU A 166 -5.57 -13.06 12.41
C GLU A 166 -5.62 -13.75 11.04
N ASP A 167 -6.31 -13.16 10.09
CA ASP A 167 -6.47 -13.74 8.77
C ASP A 167 -5.15 -13.67 7.95
N PRO A 168 -4.87 -14.71 7.14
CA PRO A 168 -3.61 -14.81 6.41
C PRO A 168 -3.25 -13.60 5.55
N GLU A 169 -4.24 -13.00 4.89
CA GLU A 169 -4.03 -11.81 4.05
C GLU A 169 -3.60 -10.61 4.89
N VAL A 170 -4.21 -10.43 6.07
CA VAL A 170 -3.86 -9.33 6.99
C VAL A 170 -2.45 -9.53 7.54
N ILE A 171 -2.07 -10.79 7.89
CA ILE A 171 -0.71 -11.11 8.34
C ILE A 171 0.32 -10.82 7.24
N VAL A 172 0.05 -11.21 5.99
CA VAL A 172 0.96 -10.96 4.86
C VAL A 172 1.10 -9.46 4.59
N ASN A 173 -0.02 -8.71 4.63
CA ASN A 173 0.00 -7.25 4.50
C ASN A 173 0.78 -6.60 5.65
N PHE A 174 0.59 -7.08 6.88
CA PHE A 174 1.36 -6.62 8.04
C PHE A 174 2.86 -6.82 7.84
N MET A 175 3.29 -7.97 7.32
CA MET A 175 4.70 -8.24 7.02
C MET A 175 5.25 -7.30 5.92
N ASN A 176 4.46 -6.99 4.90
CA ASN A 176 4.82 -5.99 3.90
C ASN A 176 5.06 -4.62 4.54
N ASP A 177 4.08 -4.14 5.31
CA ASP A 177 4.13 -2.83 5.98
C ASP A 177 5.28 -2.77 6.99
N PHE A 178 5.57 -3.88 7.66
CA PHE A 178 6.66 -3.99 8.62
C PHE A 178 8.03 -3.76 7.95
N PHE A 179 8.31 -4.46 6.84
CA PHE A 179 9.56 -4.28 6.12
C PHE A 179 9.67 -2.90 5.46
N GLU A 180 8.56 -2.37 4.95
CA GLU A 180 8.55 -1.01 4.41
C GLU A 180 8.89 0.05 5.46
N ARG A 181 8.38 -0.10 6.70
CA ARG A 181 8.76 0.77 7.82
C ARG A 181 10.22 0.65 8.17
N GLN A 182 10.79 -0.55 8.14
CA GLN A 182 12.23 -0.75 8.40
C GLN A 182 13.10 -0.08 7.33
N GLU A 183 12.75 -0.20 6.06
CA GLU A 183 13.46 0.44 4.95
C GLU A 183 13.39 1.98 5.04
N ASN A 184 12.28 2.50 5.53
CA ASN A 184 12.06 3.94 5.75
C ASN A 184 12.61 4.44 7.11
N GLY A 185 13.53 3.73 7.77
CA GLY A 185 14.17 4.16 9.00
C GLY A 185 13.29 4.22 10.24
N GLY A 186 12.17 3.45 10.26
CA GLY A 186 11.27 3.36 11.43
C GLY A 186 10.35 4.56 11.64
N LYS A 187 10.37 5.55 10.76
CA LYS A 187 9.48 6.72 10.83
C LYS A 187 8.04 6.31 10.54
N THR A 188 7.15 6.62 11.45
CA THR A 188 5.70 6.56 11.19
C THR A 188 5.41 7.56 10.08
N SER A 189 4.69 7.15 9.03
CA SER A 189 4.32 8.07 7.95
C SER A 189 3.58 9.30 8.51
N ASN A 190 4.02 10.48 8.13
CA ASN A 190 3.39 11.77 8.49
C ASN A 190 1.99 11.93 7.88
N LEU A 191 1.60 11.00 6.98
CA LEU A 191 0.28 11.00 6.35
C LEU A 191 -0.79 10.27 7.17
N ARG A 192 -0.43 9.57 8.24
CA ARG A 192 -1.41 8.83 9.05
C ARG A 192 -2.48 9.76 9.60
N GLY A 193 -3.75 9.49 9.25
CA GLY A 193 -4.90 10.31 9.63
C GLY A 193 -5.06 11.61 8.85
N LYS A 194 -4.12 11.99 7.97
CA LYS A 194 -4.25 13.14 7.08
C LYS A 194 -5.32 12.89 6.03
N LYS A 195 -6.13 13.90 5.76
CA LYS A 195 -7.15 13.88 4.73
C LYS A 195 -6.56 14.37 3.41
N ILE A 196 -6.55 13.53 2.39
CA ILE A 196 -5.91 13.84 1.11
C ILE A 196 -6.91 13.65 -0.02
N MET A 197 -7.12 14.71 -0.81
CA MET A 197 -7.91 14.67 -2.02
C MET A 197 -7.01 14.48 -3.24
N ILE A 198 -7.42 13.61 -4.16
CA ILE A 198 -6.68 13.35 -5.40
C ILE A 198 -7.65 13.43 -6.56
N THR A 199 -7.28 14.16 -7.64
CA THR A 199 -8.02 14.11 -8.90
C THR A 199 -7.32 13.17 -9.88
N ALA A 200 -8.08 12.35 -10.61
CA ALA A 200 -7.54 11.33 -11.52
C ALA A 200 -8.39 11.18 -12.79
N GLY A 201 -7.80 10.55 -13.81
CA GLY A 201 -8.50 10.26 -15.06
C GLY A 201 -8.62 11.46 -16.00
N PRO A 202 -9.28 11.28 -17.15
CA PRO A 202 -9.64 12.36 -18.06
C PRO A 202 -10.96 13.02 -17.64
N THR A 203 -11.29 14.19 -18.21
CA THR A 203 -12.66 14.67 -18.29
C THR A 203 -13.18 14.55 -19.72
N TYR A 204 -14.48 14.32 -19.87
CA TYR A 204 -15.17 14.21 -21.16
C TYR A 204 -16.18 15.34 -21.31
N GLU A 205 -15.92 16.21 -22.28
CA GLU A 205 -16.78 17.35 -22.60
C GLU A 205 -17.66 16.97 -23.80
N LYS A 206 -18.96 16.72 -23.54
CA LYS A 206 -19.89 16.20 -24.54
C LYS A 206 -20.08 17.14 -25.72
N ILE A 207 -20.00 16.60 -26.92
CA ILE A 207 -20.42 17.26 -28.15
C ILE A 207 -21.89 16.90 -28.45
N ASP A 208 -22.21 15.61 -28.28
CA ASP A 208 -23.55 15.04 -28.40
C ASP A 208 -23.65 13.76 -27.53
N PRO A 209 -24.77 13.02 -27.47
CA PRO A 209 -24.88 11.83 -26.62
C PRO A 209 -23.87 10.70 -26.92
N VAL A 210 -23.10 10.80 -28.01
CA VAL A 210 -22.19 9.74 -28.48
C VAL A 210 -20.72 10.20 -28.49
N ARG A 211 -20.46 11.49 -28.71
CA ARG A 211 -19.12 12.04 -28.93
C ARG A 211 -18.75 13.07 -27.88
N PHE A 212 -17.46 13.13 -27.54
CA PHE A 212 -16.91 14.04 -26.56
C PHE A 212 -15.51 14.52 -26.97
N ILE A 213 -15.04 15.60 -26.35
CA ILE A 213 -13.67 16.04 -26.33
C ILE A 213 -13.06 15.57 -25.00
N GLY A 214 -11.87 14.99 -25.03
CA GLY A 214 -11.18 14.53 -23.82
C GLY A 214 -9.73 14.19 -24.09
N ASN A 215 -9.00 13.85 -23.02
CA ASN A 215 -7.60 13.47 -23.04
C ASN A 215 -7.39 11.95 -23.03
N TYR A 216 -6.24 11.49 -23.50
CA TYR A 216 -5.89 10.04 -23.51
C TYR A 216 -5.48 9.50 -22.12
N SER A 217 -5.82 10.18 -21.04
CA SER A 217 -5.47 9.74 -19.70
C SER A 217 -6.17 8.44 -19.34
N SER A 218 -5.41 7.49 -18.80
CA SER A 218 -5.94 6.23 -18.27
C SER A 218 -6.24 6.28 -16.76
N GLY A 219 -5.89 7.37 -16.07
CA GLY A 219 -6.05 7.49 -14.62
C GLY A 219 -5.00 6.77 -13.78
N LYS A 220 -4.19 5.85 -14.35
CA LYS A 220 -3.26 4.98 -13.62
C LYS A 220 -2.40 5.70 -12.57
N MET A 221 -1.88 6.89 -12.88
CA MET A 221 -1.01 7.63 -11.94
C MET A 221 -1.78 8.13 -10.72
N GLY A 222 -2.96 8.73 -10.92
CA GLY A 222 -3.78 9.23 -9.81
C GLY A 222 -4.29 8.09 -8.91
N PHE A 223 -4.62 6.93 -9.50
CA PHE A 223 -4.99 5.75 -8.73
C PHE A 223 -3.79 5.19 -7.94
N ALA A 224 -2.59 5.12 -8.53
CA ALA A 224 -1.39 4.71 -7.82
C ALA A 224 -1.06 5.63 -6.62
N LEU A 225 -1.24 6.94 -6.79
CA LEU A 225 -1.09 7.91 -5.69
C LEU A 225 -2.13 7.70 -4.58
N ALA A 226 -3.39 7.43 -4.96
CA ALA A 226 -4.47 7.19 -3.99
C ALA A 226 -4.21 5.94 -3.15
N GLU A 227 -3.80 4.85 -3.78
CA GLU A 227 -3.46 3.60 -3.07
C GLU A 227 -2.22 3.78 -2.18
N GLU A 228 -1.20 4.51 -2.63
CA GLU A 228 -0.01 4.78 -1.83
C GLU A 228 -0.32 5.65 -0.61
N CYS A 229 -1.13 6.71 -0.75
CA CYS A 229 -1.59 7.52 0.37
C CYS A 229 -2.40 6.68 1.38
N ALA A 230 -3.35 5.86 0.88
CA ALA A 230 -4.16 4.99 1.73
C ALA A 230 -3.31 3.92 2.45
N ARG A 231 -2.29 3.38 1.79
CA ARG A 231 -1.31 2.46 2.36
C ARG A 231 -0.53 3.10 3.51
N ARG A 232 -0.18 4.38 3.40
CA ARG A 232 0.49 5.16 4.46
C ARG A 232 -0.46 5.65 5.57
N GLY A 233 -1.73 5.25 5.52
CA GLY A 233 -2.73 5.54 6.55
C GLY A 233 -3.43 6.88 6.41
N ALA A 234 -3.37 7.52 5.26
CA ALA A 234 -4.16 8.70 4.94
C ALA A 234 -5.64 8.34 4.71
N ILE A 235 -6.52 9.30 4.97
CA ILE A 235 -7.95 9.25 4.62
C ILE A 235 -8.08 9.85 3.22
N VAL A 236 -8.26 9.01 2.20
CA VAL A 236 -8.17 9.42 0.80
C VAL A 236 -9.55 9.62 0.18
N THR A 237 -9.74 10.78 -0.48
CA THR A 237 -10.87 11.05 -1.38
C THR A 237 -10.34 11.18 -2.81
N LEU A 238 -10.72 10.23 -3.68
CA LEU A 238 -10.34 10.21 -5.09
C LEU A 238 -11.50 10.70 -5.95
N ILE A 239 -11.33 11.84 -6.64
CA ILE A 239 -12.28 12.35 -7.63
C ILE A 239 -11.81 11.87 -9.00
N SER A 240 -12.55 10.96 -9.60
CA SER A 240 -12.14 10.29 -10.84
C SER A 240 -13.03 10.64 -12.02
N GLY A 241 -12.43 11.08 -13.09
CA GLY A 241 -13.06 11.07 -14.41
C GLY A 241 -13.25 9.63 -14.92
N PRO A 242 -13.86 9.45 -16.12
CA PRO A 242 -14.23 8.14 -16.64
C PRO A 242 -13.01 7.24 -16.88
N VAL A 243 -12.88 6.18 -16.11
CA VAL A 243 -11.83 5.16 -16.25
C VAL A 243 -12.36 3.79 -15.79
N VAL A 244 -11.76 2.72 -16.28
CA VAL A 244 -12.11 1.33 -15.91
C VAL A 244 -11.35 0.79 -14.70
N ILE A 245 -10.44 1.59 -14.12
CA ILE A 245 -9.62 1.17 -12.97
C ILE A 245 -10.49 1.23 -11.71
N GLU A 246 -10.39 0.20 -10.88
CA GLU A 246 -10.97 0.16 -9.55
C GLU A 246 -9.94 0.56 -8.49
N CYS A 247 -10.38 1.07 -7.36
CA CYS A 247 -9.56 1.33 -6.18
C CYS A 247 -9.97 0.42 -5.02
N SER A 248 -9.09 0.29 -4.04
CA SER A 248 -9.39 -0.47 -2.82
C SER A 248 -10.54 0.18 -2.02
N ASN A 249 -11.16 -0.59 -1.14
CA ASN A 249 -12.22 -0.11 -0.24
C ASN A 249 -11.73 0.91 0.81
N LYS A 250 -10.42 1.15 0.88
CA LYS A 250 -9.81 2.17 1.75
C LYS A 250 -9.87 3.58 1.16
N VAL A 251 -10.23 3.70 -0.13
CA VAL A 251 -10.29 4.97 -0.86
C VAL A 251 -11.75 5.35 -1.11
N LYS A 252 -12.18 6.53 -0.63
CA LYS A 252 -13.48 7.11 -0.97
C LYS A 252 -13.42 7.64 -2.40
N ARG A 253 -14.12 6.98 -3.35
CA ARG A 253 -14.18 7.39 -4.75
C ARG A 253 -15.41 8.23 -5.04
N ILE A 254 -15.23 9.31 -5.81
CA ILE A 254 -16.28 10.17 -6.35
C ILE A 254 -16.10 10.18 -7.87
N ASP A 255 -17.06 9.62 -8.59
CA ASP A 255 -17.02 9.58 -10.05
C ASP A 255 -17.64 10.86 -10.64
N VAL A 256 -16.97 11.42 -11.63
CA VAL A 256 -17.39 12.61 -12.37
C VAL A 256 -17.15 12.38 -13.87
N GLU A 257 -17.81 13.14 -14.74
CA GLU A 257 -17.65 12.98 -16.18
C GLU A 257 -16.96 14.21 -16.80
N SER A 258 -17.38 15.42 -16.43
CA SER A 258 -16.90 16.65 -17.04
C SER A 258 -15.95 17.44 -16.12
N CYS A 259 -15.25 18.42 -16.71
CA CYS A 259 -14.44 19.40 -15.98
C CYS A 259 -15.26 20.15 -14.93
N GLU A 260 -16.48 20.53 -15.26
CA GLU A 260 -17.39 21.25 -14.38
C GLU A 260 -17.73 20.43 -13.13
N GLN A 261 -18.13 19.15 -13.31
CA GLN A 261 -18.40 18.24 -12.20
C GLN A 261 -17.15 17.98 -11.34
N MET A 262 -15.97 17.83 -11.97
CA MET A 262 -14.71 17.66 -11.25
C MET A 262 -14.35 18.91 -10.45
N HIS A 263 -14.54 20.10 -11.02
CA HIS A 263 -14.33 21.38 -10.34
C HIS A 263 -15.24 21.53 -9.12
N GLU A 264 -16.53 21.28 -9.28
CA GLU A 264 -17.51 21.36 -8.16
C GLU A 264 -17.16 20.38 -7.03
N ALA A 265 -16.87 19.13 -7.39
CA ALA A 265 -16.47 18.11 -6.43
C ALA A 265 -15.16 18.51 -5.73
N ALA A 266 -14.13 18.96 -6.46
CA ALA A 266 -12.86 19.36 -5.90
C ALA A 266 -12.98 20.56 -4.96
N VAL A 267 -13.73 21.59 -5.33
CA VAL A 267 -13.96 22.79 -4.48
C VAL A 267 -14.73 22.43 -3.21
N ARG A 268 -15.71 21.53 -3.31
CA ARG A 268 -16.49 21.06 -2.15
C ARG A 268 -15.64 20.27 -1.18
N GLU A 269 -14.92 19.25 -1.67
CA GLU A 269 -14.14 18.35 -0.83
C GLU A 269 -12.89 19.03 -0.25
N PHE A 270 -12.20 19.90 -0.99
CA PHE A 270 -10.93 20.52 -0.58
C PHE A 270 -10.99 21.31 0.73
N LYS A 271 -12.17 21.85 1.08
CA LYS A 271 -12.35 22.67 2.30
C LYS A 271 -11.90 21.99 3.58
N ASP A 272 -12.05 20.66 3.64
CA ASP A 272 -11.81 19.81 4.81
C ASP A 272 -10.60 18.86 4.62
N GLN A 273 -9.75 19.12 3.60
CA GLN A 273 -8.56 18.32 3.33
C GLN A 273 -7.30 18.97 3.91
N ASP A 274 -6.34 18.13 4.31
CA ASP A 274 -4.98 18.58 4.68
C ASP A 274 -4.13 18.82 3.42
N ALA A 275 -4.40 18.07 2.34
CA ALA A 275 -3.71 18.25 1.06
C ALA A 275 -4.58 17.88 -0.15
N ALA A 276 -4.17 18.37 -1.32
CA ALA A 276 -4.71 17.92 -2.60
C ALA A 276 -3.61 17.65 -3.63
N ILE A 277 -3.78 16.59 -4.43
CA ILE A 277 -2.92 16.24 -5.56
C ILE A 277 -3.75 16.29 -6.83
N LEU A 278 -3.42 17.22 -7.73
CA LEU A 278 -4.14 17.46 -8.97
C LEU A 278 -3.46 16.72 -10.12
N CYS A 279 -3.84 15.43 -10.31
CA CYS A 279 -3.25 14.52 -11.29
C CYS A 279 -4.18 14.23 -12.49
N ALA A 280 -5.44 14.72 -12.48
CA ALA A 280 -6.37 14.53 -13.58
C ALA A 280 -5.91 15.26 -14.85
N ALA A 281 -6.18 14.66 -16.00
CA ALA A 281 -6.01 15.29 -17.31
C ALA A 281 -7.34 15.96 -17.73
N VAL A 282 -7.55 17.15 -17.22
CA VAL A 282 -8.76 17.94 -17.46
C VAL A 282 -8.72 18.52 -18.87
N ALA A 283 -9.87 18.53 -19.58
CA ALA A 283 -9.98 19.20 -20.85
C ALA A 283 -10.00 20.71 -20.66
N ASP A 284 -9.14 21.43 -21.39
CA ASP A 284 -9.03 22.90 -21.32
C ASP A 284 -10.20 23.63 -22.01
N PHE A 285 -10.93 22.92 -22.90
CA PHE A 285 -12.03 23.46 -23.67
C PHE A 285 -13.24 22.53 -23.67
N LYS A 286 -14.45 23.13 -23.69
CA LYS A 286 -15.73 22.43 -23.84
C LYS A 286 -16.52 23.03 -25.01
N PRO A 287 -17.39 22.26 -25.69
CA PRO A 287 -18.32 22.81 -26.69
C PRO A 287 -19.23 23.87 -26.06
N GLU A 288 -19.46 24.96 -26.79
CA GLU A 288 -20.40 26.02 -26.37
C GLU A 288 -21.83 25.48 -26.27
N ASN A 289 -22.21 24.63 -27.22
CA ASN A 289 -23.52 23.99 -27.26
C ASN A 289 -23.37 22.47 -27.35
N ILE A 290 -24.12 21.76 -26.52
CA ILE A 290 -24.20 20.29 -26.54
C ILE A 290 -25.47 19.92 -27.31
N ALA A 291 -25.32 19.13 -28.37
CA ALA A 291 -26.44 18.67 -29.12
C ALA A 291 -27.24 17.59 -28.36
N GLU A 292 -28.56 17.73 -28.22
CA GLU A 292 -29.43 16.75 -27.54
C GLU A 292 -29.53 15.41 -28.29
N LYS A 293 -29.29 15.42 -29.59
CA LYS A 293 -29.33 14.24 -30.46
C LYS A 293 -28.01 14.08 -31.20
N LYS A 294 -27.64 12.82 -31.50
CA LYS A 294 -26.47 12.50 -32.30
C LYS A 294 -26.46 13.31 -33.60
N ILE A 295 -25.43 14.13 -33.78
CA ILE A 295 -25.21 14.90 -35.01
C ILE A 295 -24.99 13.92 -36.17
N LYS A 296 -25.86 13.97 -37.17
CA LYS A 296 -25.73 13.12 -38.35
C LYS A 296 -24.70 13.70 -39.32
N ARG A 297 -23.96 12.84 -40.00
CA ARG A 297 -23.02 13.23 -41.04
C ARG A 297 -23.78 13.89 -42.19
N GLY A 298 -23.50 15.17 -42.42
CA GLY A 298 -23.95 15.94 -43.57
C GLY A 298 -22.92 15.94 -44.70
N LYS A 299 -23.16 16.80 -45.71
CA LYS A 299 -22.20 17.08 -46.78
C LYS A 299 -21.24 18.22 -46.42
N GLU A 300 -21.59 19.02 -45.43
CA GLU A 300 -20.84 20.18 -44.95
C GLU A 300 -19.94 19.83 -43.77
N ASP A 301 -18.92 20.64 -43.52
CA ASP A 301 -18.04 20.50 -42.40
C ASP A 301 -18.77 20.76 -41.06
N LEU A 302 -18.44 19.99 -40.03
CA LEU A 302 -18.91 20.24 -38.67
C LEU A 302 -17.97 21.23 -37.97
N VAL A 303 -18.46 22.45 -37.75
CA VAL A 303 -17.71 23.47 -36.99
C VAL A 303 -18.20 23.47 -35.55
N LEU A 304 -17.26 23.31 -34.62
CA LEU A 304 -17.51 23.40 -33.19
C LEU A 304 -16.88 24.64 -32.62
N ARG A 305 -17.69 25.51 -31.98
CA ARG A 305 -17.18 26.57 -31.13
C ARG A 305 -16.89 26.05 -29.76
N LEU A 306 -15.66 26.28 -29.30
CA LEU A 306 -15.17 25.81 -28.01
C LEU A 306 -14.99 26.96 -27.04
N LEU A 307 -15.43 26.81 -25.81
CA LEU A 307 -15.24 27.74 -24.70
C LEU A 307 -14.19 27.14 -23.72
N PRO A 308 -13.36 27.99 -23.06
CA PRO A 308 -12.46 27.53 -22.03
C PRO A 308 -13.23 26.97 -20.84
N THR A 309 -12.69 25.91 -20.24
CA THR A 309 -13.21 25.29 -19.02
C THR A 309 -12.72 26.01 -17.76
N GLN A 310 -13.21 25.61 -16.61
CA GLN A 310 -12.78 26.16 -15.33
C GLN A 310 -11.40 25.62 -14.94
N ASP A 311 -10.49 26.50 -14.53
CA ASP A 311 -9.17 26.11 -14.03
C ASP A 311 -9.27 25.64 -12.57
N ILE A 312 -9.39 24.32 -12.37
CA ILE A 312 -9.51 23.67 -11.06
C ILE A 312 -8.31 24.05 -10.17
N ALA A 313 -7.10 23.97 -10.72
CA ALA A 313 -5.89 24.25 -9.99
C ALA A 313 -5.81 25.70 -9.49
N ALA A 314 -6.14 26.66 -10.36
CA ALA A 314 -6.19 28.06 -9.96
C ALA A 314 -7.29 28.33 -8.92
N SER A 315 -8.44 27.63 -9.02
CA SER A 315 -9.52 27.77 -8.04
C SER A 315 -9.09 27.23 -6.66
N LEU A 316 -8.48 26.06 -6.59
CA LEU A 316 -7.99 25.51 -5.32
C LEU A 316 -6.82 26.31 -4.75
N GLY A 317 -5.91 26.81 -5.60
CA GLY A 317 -4.81 27.67 -5.16
C GLY A 317 -5.28 28.97 -4.48
N ARG A 318 -6.41 29.54 -4.92
CA ARG A 318 -7.05 30.69 -4.27
C ARG A 318 -7.76 30.33 -2.96
N LEU A 319 -8.30 29.10 -2.86
CA LEU A 319 -9.03 28.64 -1.69
C LEU A 319 -8.12 28.02 -0.62
N LYS A 320 -6.86 27.77 -0.95
CA LYS A 320 -5.86 27.15 -0.09
C LYS A 320 -5.70 27.94 1.22
N LYS A 321 -5.96 27.27 2.33
CA LYS A 321 -5.78 27.83 3.68
C LYS A 321 -4.34 27.59 4.18
N SER A 322 -3.92 28.35 5.20
CA SER A 322 -2.67 28.08 5.91
C SER A 322 -2.65 26.64 6.43
N GLY A 323 -1.54 25.93 6.21
CA GLY A 323 -1.36 24.52 6.61
C GLY A 323 -1.84 23.51 5.55
N GLN A 324 -2.71 23.88 4.59
CA GLN A 324 -3.09 22.99 3.49
C GLN A 324 -1.96 22.91 2.45
N LYS A 325 -1.77 21.71 1.89
CA LYS A 325 -0.76 21.48 0.85
C LYS A 325 -1.42 21.22 -0.50
N LEU A 326 -0.83 21.71 -1.57
CA LEU A 326 -1.37 21.59 -2.93
C LEU A 326 -0.28 21.17 -3.90
N VAL A 327 -0.45 20.00 -4.53
CA VAL A 327 0.48 19.43 -5.49
C VAL A 327 -0.15 19.42 -6.88
N GLY A 328 0.58 19.93 -7.87
CA GLY A 328 0.14 19.96 -9.25
C GLY A 328 0.89 18.98 -10.14
N PHE A 329 0.28 18.61 -11.27
CA PHE A 329 0.92 17.92 -12.36
C PHE A 329 1.02 18.81 -13.58
N ALA A 330 2.13 18.73 -14.30
CA ALA A 330 2.32 19.35 -15.59
C ALA A 330 2.81 18.34 -16.62
N LEU A 331 2.17 18.35 -17.78
CA LEU A 331 2.64 17.64 -18.97
C LEU A 331 2.99 18.72 -19.99
N GLU A 332 4.28 18.87 -20.29
CA GLU A 332 4.78 19.95 -21.16
C GLU A 332 5.50 19.34 -22.38
N THR A 333 5.50 20.10 -23.46
CA THR A 333 6.17 19.74 -24.73
C THR A 333 7.35 20.63 -25.05
N ASN A 334 7.32 21.90 -24.62
CA ASN A 334 8.36 22.90 -24.83
C ASN A 334 8.55 23.75 -23.59
N ASP A 335 9.76 24.25 -23.34
CA ASP A 335 10.13 25.09 -22.20
C ASP A 335 9.60 24.57 -20.84
N GLU A 336 9.73 23.25 -20.70
CA GLU A 336 9.05 22.46 -19.69
C GLU A 336 9.26 23.01 -18.27
N GLU A 337 10.50 23.31 -17.89
CA GLU A 337 10.83 23.78 -16.53
C GLU A 337 10.29 25.21 -16.30
N THR A 338 10.51 26.10 -17.26
CA THR A 338 10.04 27.49 -17.14
C THR A 338 8.51 27.55 -17.00
N ASN A 339 7.80 26.70 -17.75
CA ASN A 339 6.34 26.63 -17.68
C ASN A 339 5.87 26.00 -16.36
N ALA A 340 6.56 24.98 -15.87
CA ALA A 340 6.26 24.36 -14.59
C ALA A 340 6.44 25.34 -13.41
N VAL A 341 7.55 26.11 -13.38
CA VAL A 341 7.79 27.14 -12.35
C VAL A 341 6.74 28.25 -12.41
N LYS A 342 6.37 28.72 -13.60
CA LYS A 342 5.27 29.70 -13.73
C LYS A 342 3.96 29.15 -13.19
N LYS A 343 3.62 27.87 -13.45
CA LYS A 343 2.42 27.23 -12.92
C LYS A 343 2.48 27.06 -11.41
N LEU A 344 3.64 26.70 -10.85
CA LEU A 344 3.89 26.57 -9.42
C LEU A 344 3.43 27.84 -8.69
N HIS A 345 3.95 29.00 -9.09
CA HIS A 345 3.62 30.27 -8.45
C HIS A 345 2.19 30.72 -8.74
N LYS A 346 1.76 30.69 -10.02
CA LYS A 346 0.44 31.17 -10.43
C LYS A 346 -0.70 30.44 -9.75
N LYS A 347 -0.51 29.12 -9.45
CA LYS A 347 -1.52 28.24 -8.89
C LYS A 347 -1.29 27.92 -7.41
N ASN A 348 -0.34 28.56 -6.77
CA ASN A 348 -0.02 28.40 -5.35
C ASN A 348 0.25 26.93 -4.94
N PHE A 349 0.99 26.20 -5.79
CA PHE A 349 1.43 24.83 -5.49
C PHE A 349 2.61 24.83 -4.52
N ASP A 350 2.71 23.82 -3.66
CA ASP A 350 3.89 23.58 -2.83
C ASP A 350 5.01 22.92 -3.65
N PHE A 351 4.64 22.02 -4.56
CA PHE A 351 5.50 21.53 -5.62
C PHE A 351 4.68 21.09 -6.84
N ILE A 352 5.35 20.93 -7.97
CA ILE A 352 4.76 20.44 -9.21
C ILE A 352 5.52 19.22 -9.73
N VAL A 353 4.78 18.20 -10.15
CA VAL A 353 5.32 17.01 -10.80
C VAL A 353 5.30 17.24 -12.30
N LEU A 354 6.47 17.39 -12.88
CA LEU A 354 6.66 17.59 -14.31
C LEU A 354 6.85 16.23 -15.00
N ASN A 355 6.04 15.95 -16.00
CA ASN A 355 6.16 14.84 -16.91
C ASN A 355 6.43 15.36 -18.32
N SER A 356 7.42 14.78 -19.02
CA SER A 356 7.81 15.22 -20.35
C SER A 356 7.29 14.29 -21.43
N THR A 357 6.68 14.83 -22.47
CA THR A 357 6.25 14.08 -23.65
C THR A 357 7.45 13.61 -24.52
N ARG A 358 8.64 14.16 -24.32
CA ARG A 358 9.88 13.76 -25.04
C ARG A 358 10.34 12.36 -24.63
N ASN A 359 9.93 11.87 -23.47
CA ASN A 359 10.26 10.53 -22.99
C ASN A 359 9.33 9.48 -23.62
N LYS A 360 9.74 8.84 -24.72
CA LYS A 360 8.93 7.79 -25.37
C LYS A 360 8.54 6.69 -24.38
N GLY A 361 7.25 6.33 -24.34
CA GLY A 361 6.72 5.25 -23.50
C GLY A 361 6.62 5.57 -21.99
N THR A 362 6.46 6.86 -21.61
CA THR A 362 6.31 7.28 -20.20
C THR A 362 5.08 8.16 -19.93
N THR A 363 4.25 8.39 -20.94
CA THR A 363 3.07 9.28 -20.84
C THR A 363 1.76 8.50 -20.71
N PHE A 364 0.68 8.99 -21.34
CA PHE A 364 -0.63 8.36 -21.32
C PHE A 364 -0.58 6.87 -21.75
N GLN A 365 -1.38 6.03 -21.09
CA GLN A 365 -1.52 4.59 -21.32
C GLN A 365 -0.27 3.71 -20.98
N SER A 366 0.90 4.28 -20.68
CA SER A 366 2.06 3.51 -20.21
C SER A 366 1.93 3.12 -18.75
N ASP A 367 2.51 1.98 -18.36
CA ASP A 367 2.66 1.56 -16.95
C ASP A 367 3.86 2.22 -16.27
N PHE A 368 4.75 2.85 -17.06
CA PHE A 368 5.94 3.54 -16.58
C PHE A 368 5.79 5.05 -16.65
N ASN A 369 6.53 5.76 -15.79
CA ASN A 369 6.67 7.20 -15.85
C ASN A 369 8.12 7.63 -15.56
N LYS A 370 8.48 8.83 -16.03
CA LYS A 370 9.72 9.54 -15.70
C LYS A 370 9.33 10.97 -15.36
N ILE A 371 9.66 11.40 -14.15
CA ILE A 371 9.23 12.68 -13.61
C ILE A 371 10.38 13.53 -13.11
N SER A 372 10.15 14.84 -13.02
CA SER A 372 10.91 15.76 -12.18
C SER A 372 9.96 16.41 -11.20
N ILE A 373 10.37 16.55 -9.95
CA ILE A 373 9.63 17.33 -8.93
C ILE A 373 10.31 18.68 -8.79
N ILE A 374 9.52 19.74 -8.92
CA ILE A 374 9.98 21.12 -8.85
C ILE A 374 9.23 21.81 -7.71
N SER A 375 9.96 22.26 -6.71
CA SER A 375 9.51 23.15 -5.64
C SER A 375 10.08 24.55 -5.82
N GLU A 376 9.81 25.47 -4.89
CA GLU A 376 10.36 26.83 -4.93
C GLU A 376 11.89 26.86 -4.90
N ASN A 377 12.50 25.92 -4.15
CA ASN A 377 13.93 25.93 -3.84
C ASN A 377 14.72 24.81 -4.49
N GLU A 378 14.07 23.80 -5.05
CA GLU A 378 14.76 22.57 -5.49
C GLU A 378 14.07 21.92 -6.69
N LYS A 379 14.90 21.28 -7.54
CA LYS A 379 14.45 20.36 -8.58
C LYS A 379 15.09 18.99 -8.35
N LYS A 380 14.25 17.94 -8.32
CA LYS A 380 14.68 16.54 -8.23
C LYS A 380 14.25 15.77 -9.47
N ASP A 381 15.21 15.14 -10.13
CA ASP A 381 14.95 14.31 -11.31
C ASP A 381 14.93 12.83 -10.92
N PHE A 382 13.91 12.10 -11.37
CA PHE A 382 13.72 10.68 -11.08
C PHE A 382 13.90 9.84 -12.36
N ALA A 383 14.48 8.66 -12.21
CA ALA A 383 14.63 7.71 -13.30
C ALA A 383 13.26 7.19 -13.77
N LYS A 384 13.21 6.59 -14.98
CA LYS A 384 12.02 5.89 -15.47
C LYS A 384 11.73 4.69 -14.58
N LYS A 385 10.54 4.66 -13.98
CA LYS A 385 10.06 3.62 -13.06
C LYS A 385 8.59 3.25 -13.36
N PRO A 386 8.10 2.10 -12.86
CA PRO A 386 6.66 1.81 -12.78
C PRO A 386 5.90 2.90 -12.02
N LYS A 387 4.64 3.15 -12.39
CA LYS A 387 3.83 4.23 -11.81
C LYS A 387 3.57 4.09 -10.30
N ASP A 388 3.53 2.89 -9.79
CA ASP A 388 3.45 2.60 -8.35
C ASP A 388 4.72 3.03 -7.59
N GLU A 389 5.91 2.82 -8.18
CA GLU A 389 7.17 3.32 -7.61
C GLU A 389 7.29 4.84 -7.72
N VAL A 390 6.85 5.42 -8.85
CA VAL A 390 6.79 6.89 -9.00
C VAL A 390 5.82 7.52 -8.01
N ALA A 391 4.70 6.84 -7.69
CA ALA A 391 3.77 7.30 -6.67
C ALA A 391 4.46 7.39 -5.29
N LYS A 392 5.31 6.42 -4.94
CA LYS A 392 6.10 6.46 -3.70
C LYS A 392 7.01 7.67 -3.66
N ASP A 393 7.79 7.92 -4.73
CA ASP A 393 8.69 9.08 -4.81
C ASP A 393 7.92 10.42 -4.60
N ILE A 394 6.72 10.55 -5.20
CA ILE A 394 5.90 11.76 -5.06
C ILE A 394 5.35 11.90 -3.64
N ILE A 395 4.91 10.80 -3.04
CA ILE A 395 4.35 10.82 -1.69
C ILE A 395 5.45 11.01 -0.64
N ASP A 396 6.68 10.53 -0.87
CA ASP A 396 7.84 10.83 -0.02
C ASP A 396 8.09 12.35 0.03
N GLU A 397 8.09 13.04 -1.11
CA GLU A 397 8.22 14.50 -1.15
C GLU A 397 7.03 15.23 -0.49
N MET A 398 5.83 14.68 -0.61
CA MET A 398 4.65 15.26 0.04
C MET A 398 4.70 15.12 1.57
N GLU A 399 5.25 14.03 2.10
CA GLU A 399 5.43 13.84 3.54
C GLU A 399 6.35 14.91 4.15
N LEU A 400 7.40 15.31 3.43
CA LEU A 400 8.31 16.36 3.88
C LEU A 400 7.59 17.70 4.10
N LEU A 401 6.51 17.98 3.35
CA LEU A 401 5.70 19.18 3.54
C LEU A 401 4.95 19.22 4.89
N PHE A 402 4.80 18.09 5.56
CA PHE A 402 4.17 17.97 6.87
C PHE A 402 5.17 17.88 8.03
N GLU A 403 6.47 17.87 7.73
CA GLU A 403 7.55 17.90 8.76
C GLU A 403 7.91 19.33 9.20
N SER A 404 7.44 20.32 8.44
CA SER A 404 7.76 21.76 8.63
C SER A 404 6.70 22.50 9.46
#